data_0fd92a71f2e1e44de15cee328378e1e9
#
_entry.id   0fd92a71f2e1e44de15cee328378e1e9
#
_cell.length_a   1.000
_cell.length_b   1.000
_cell.length_c   1.000
_cell.angle_alpha   90.00
_cell.angle_beta   90.00
_cell.angle_gamma   90.00
#
_symmetry.space_group_name_H-M   'P 1'
#
loop_
_entity.id
_entity.type
_entity.pdbx_description
1 polymer ?
#
loop_
_entity_poly.entity_id
_entity_poly.type
_entity_poly.pdbx_seq_one_letter_code
_entity_poly.pdbx_strand_id
1 'polypeptide(L)'
;MQRQSPSRLAPAPRKERRLFSRLLTSALVLALAALMLFFLWLVCSALEQREPPEPAPASTAASPTASDEADLALAQAQAQALARAADPQIPIVLEDVEGVTVDLIPLNEYSRPGVPLEEVNAIVIHYVGNPNTTAQQNRDYFASLAETGEESVSSHFVIGTDGTVIQCIPLDEKSYCSNHRNADTISIECCHPDAEGAFTQETRDALVSLVRYLAHGYGLDYDDVIRHYDVTGKICPKYYVEHEDAWTELKDEIFQRSES
;
A
#
# COMPACT_ATOMS: atom_id res chain seq x y z
N MET A 1 63.52 16.07 30.67
CA MET A 1 62.10 16.44 30.82
C MET A 1 61.28 15.55 29.85
N GLN A 2 60.77 14.38 30.32
CA GLN A 2 59.92 13.48 29.55
C GLN A 2 58.47 13.89 29.81
N ARG A 3 57.75 14.24 28.71
CA ARG A 3 56.32 14.52 28.77
C ARG A 3 55.57 13.17 28.76
N GLN A 4 54.85 12.85 29.83
CA GLN A 4 53.91 11.76 29.89
C GLN A 4 52.65 12.11 29.09
N SER A 5 52.29 11.25 28.12
CA SER A 5 51.04 11.32 27.36
C SER A 5 49.87 10.83 28.23
N PRO A 6 48.68 11.45 28.16
CA PRO A 6 47.50 10.96 28.90
C PRO A 6 46.98 9.62 28.35
N SER A 7 46.80 8.67 29.24
CA SER A 7 46.21 7.35 28.96
C SER A 7 44.78 7.48 28.46
N ARG A 8 44.52 7.04 27.21
CA ARG A 8 43.16 6.89 26.71
C ARG A 8 42.50 5.68 27.38
N LEU A 9 41.41 5.92 28.09
CA LEU A 9 40.54 4.87 28.62
C LEU A 9 39.98 4.01 27.46
N ALA A 10 40.14 2.70 27.57
CA ALA A 10 39.67 1.73 26.62
C ALA A 10 38.12 1.75 26.55
N PRO A 11 37.51 1.62 25.39
CA PRO A 11 36.03 1.60 25.27
C PRO A 11 35.47 0.33 25.92
N ALA A 12 34.38 0.47 26.68
CA ALA A 12 33.67 -0.61 27.32
C ALA A 12 33.24 -1.73 26.36
N PRO A 13 33.23 -3.00 26.79
CA PRO A 13 32.93 -4.14 25.96
C PRO A 13 31.50 -4.07 25.36
N ARG A 14 31.36 -4.52 24.10
CA ARG A 14 30.11 -4.41 23.29
C ARG A 14 28.84 -4.96 23.97
N LYS A 15 28.98 -5.93 24.89
CA LYS A 15 27.84 -6.49 25.65
C LYS A 15 27.26 -5.49 26.66
N GLU A 16 28.09 -4.73 27.33
CA GLU A 16 27.65 -3.72 28.31
C GLU A 16 26.95 -2.52 27.63
N ARG A 17 27.41 -2.12 26.44
CA ARG A 17 26.76 -1.05 25.67
C ARG A 17 25.34 -1.43 25.22
N ARG A 18 25.12 -2.71 24.86
CA ARG A 18 23.78 -3.19 24.46
C ARG A 18 22.84 -3.32 25.67
N LEU A 19 23.35 -3.69 26.82
CA LEU A 19 22.54 -3.76 28.05
C LEU A 19 22.15 -2.34 28.51
N PHE A 20 23.10 -1.41 28.48
CA PHE A 20 22.85 -0.01 28.85
C PHE A 20 21.85 0.67 27.88
N SER A 21 21.97 0.43 26.59
CA SER A 21 21.02 0.92 25.59
C SER A 21 19.60 0.39 25.83
N ARG A 22 19.44 -0.90 26.12
CA ARG A 22 18.13 -1.51 26.41
C ARG A 22 17.50 -1.00 27.69
N LEU A 23 18.31 -0.77 28.73
CA LEU A 23 17.83 -0.19 29.99
C LEU A 23 17.40 1.28 29.80
N LEU A 24 18.15 2.04 28.99
CA LEU A 24 17.82 3.43 28.69
C LEU A 24 16.53 3.56 27.89
N THR A 25 16.33 2.70 26.88
CA THR A 25 15.07 2.68 26.09
C THR A 25 13.88 2.26 26.92
N SER A 26 14.04 1.25 27.79
CA SER A 26 12.95 0.83 28.70
C SER A 26 12.59 1.92 29.71
N ALA A 27 13.57 2.62 30.28
CA ALA A 27 13.36 3.75 31.18
C ALA A 27 12.63 4.91 30.50
N LEU A 28 12.98 5.20 29.23
CA LEU A 28 12.35 6.25 28.43
C LEU A 28 10.87 5.91 28.14
N VAL A 29 10.59 4.66 27.76
CA VAL A 29 9.22 4.19 27.51
C VAL A 29 8.36 4.29 28.77
N LEU A 30 8.90 3.87 29.92
CA LEU A 30 8.18 3.97 31.19
C LEU A 30 7.93 5.43 31.60
N ALA A 31 8.90 6.32 31.38
CA ALA A 31 8.75 7.75 31.64
C ALA A 31 7.65 8.38 30.76
N LEU A 32 7.61 8.04 29.45
CA LEU A 32 6.57 8.51 28.54
C LEU A 32 5.19 7.98 28.91
N ALA A 33 5.08 6.71 29.31
CA ALA A 33 3.82 6.14 29.78
C ALA A 33 3.32 6.83 31.05
N ALA A 34 4.20 7.11 32.01
CA ALA A 34 3.87 7.85 33.24
C ALA A 34 3.40 9.29 32.93
N LEU A 35 4.02 9.94 31.95
CA LEU A 35 3.67 11.29 31.50
C LEU A 35 2.27 11.31 30.85
N MET A 36 1.96 10.30 30.02
CA MET A 36 0.64 10.12 29.41
C MET A 36 -0.46 9.90 30.47
N LEU A 37 -0.20 9.04 31.45
CA LEU A 37 -1.14 8.78 32.53
C LEU A 37 -1.35 10.03 33.39
N PHE A 38 -0.30 10.79 33.68
CA PHE A 38 -0.41 12.07 34.40
C PHE A 38 -1.21 13.11 33.64
N PHE A 39 -1.02 13.19 32.30
CA PHE A 39 -1.79 14.09 31.46
C PHE A 39 -3.27 13.69 31.39
N LEU A 40 -3.56 12.39 31.30
CA LEU A 40 -4.92 11.86 31.35
C LEU A 40 -5.60 12.19 32.66
N TRP A 41 -4.87 12.03 33.79
CA TRP A 41 -5.36 12.40 35.12
C TRP A 41 -5.65 13.90 35.27
N LEU A 42 -4.77 14.77 34.73
CA LEU A 42 -4.99 16.22 34.68
C LEU A 42 -6.25 16.60 33.90
N VAL A 43 -6.46 15.94 32.72
CA VAL A 43 -7.66 16.18 31.92
C VAL A 43 -8.92 15.72 32.64
N CYS A 44 -8.91 14.53 33.27
CA CYS A 44 -10.04 14.05 34.07
C CYS A 44 -10.33 14.97 35.24
N SER A 45 -9.31 15.38 36.02
CA SER A 45 -9.47 16.31 37.12
C SER A 45 -10.01 17.68 36.70
N ALA A 46 -9.61 18.16 35.53
CA ALA A 46 -10.14 19.42 34.98
C ALA A 46 -11.60 19.32 34.54
N LEU A 47 -12.03 18.11 34.11
CA LEU A 47 -13.41 17.84 33.74
C LEU A 47 -14.31 17.69 34.97
N GLU A 48 -13.79 17.10 36.07
CA GLU A 48 -14.54 16.96 37.34
C GLU A 48 -14.75 18.29 38.08
N GLN A 49 -13.88 19.30 37.84
CA GLN A 49 -14.01 20.65 38.44
C GLN A 49 -14.93 21.60 37.68
N ARG A 50 -15.53 21.14 36.56
CA ARG A 50 -16.58 21.91 35.90
C ARG A 50 -17.88 21.70 36.65
N GLU A 51 -18.26 22.67 37.51
CA GLU A 51 -19.62 22.76 38.01
C GLU A 51 -20.60 22.77 36.81
N PRO A 52 -21.69 22.00 36.90
CA PRO A 52 -22.71 22.07 35.85
C PRO A 52 -23.22 23.51 35.79
N PRO A 53 -23.37 24.10 34.62
CA PRO A 53 -23.91 25.43 34.49
C PRO A 53 -25.32 25.47 35.08
N GLU A 54 -25.56 26.46 35.92
CA GLU A 54 -26.88 26.74 36.51
C GLU A 54 -27.94 26.77 35.40
N PRO A 55 -29.08 26.11 35.54
CA PRO A 55 -30.09 26.07 34.49
C PRO A 55 -30.55 27.50 34.17
N ALA A 56 -30.19 28.00 33.02
CA ALA A 56 -30.70 29.24 32.48
C ALA A 56 -32.24 29.16 32.38
N PRO A 57 -32.95 30.25 32.64
CA PRO A 57 -34.41 30.27 32.56
C PRO A 57 -34.82 29.79 31.17
N ALA A 58 -35.79 28.86 31.13
CA ALA A 58 -36.29 28.21 29.90
C ALA A 58 -36.65 29.27 28.86
N SER A 59 -35.72 29.51 27.95
CA SER A 59 -36.03 30.12 26.65
C SER A 59 -36.72 29.03 25.85
N THR A 60 -37.96 29.26 25.51
CA THR A 60 -38.72 28.45 24.53
C THR A 60 -37.88 28.40 23.24
N ALA A 61 -37.04 27.39 23.10
CA ALA A 61 -36.40 27.07 21.84
C ALA A 61 -37.53 26.78 20.86
N ALA A 62 -37.71 27.60 19.87
CA ALA A 62 -38.58 27.28 18.75
C ALA A 62 -38.06 26.00 18.14
N SER A 63 -38.93 25.00 17.96
CA SER A 63 -38.60 23.78 17.21
C SER A 63 -38.07 24.19 15.83
N PRO A 64 -37.03 23.57 15.34
CA PRO A 64 -36.48 23.88 14.00
C PRO A 64 -37.64 23.84 13.00
N THR A 65 -37.68 24.87 12.13
CA THR A 65 -38.69 24.93 11.09
C THR A 65 -38.37 23.86 10.02
N ALA A 66 -39.39 23.41 9.29
CA ALA A 66 -39.18 22.48 8.18
C ALA A 66 -38.16 22.99 7.14
N SER A 67 -37.94 24.28 7.09
CA SER A 67 -36.87 24.95 6.30
C SER A 67 -35.48 24.67 6.86
N ASP A 68 -35.30 24.76 8.18
CA ASP A 68 -34.00 24.54 8.81
C ASP A 68 -33.57 23.03 8.71
N GLU A 69 -34.52 22.11 8.78
CA GLU A 69 -34.27 20.69 8.57
C GLU A 69 -33.92 20.36 7.11
N ALA A 70 -34.56 21.03 6.15
CA ALA A 70 -34.28 20.86 4.72
C ALA A 70 -32.91 21.41 4.36
N ASP A 71 -32.54 22.58 4.91
CA ASP A 71 -31.22 23.18 4.68
C ASP A 71 -30.08 22.33 5.31
N LEU A 72 -30.31 21.74 6.49
CA LEU A 72 -29.36 20.85 7.13
C LEU A 72 -29.18 19.55 6.31
N ALA A 73 -30.31 18.97 5.83
CA ALA A 73 -30.28 17.78 4.99
C ALA A 73 -29.56 18.03 3.66
N LEU A 74 -29.78 19.20 3.05
CA LEU A 74 -29.10 19.61 1.82
C LEU A 74 -27.59 19.80 2.06
N ALA A 75 -27.19 20.45 3.16
CA ALA A 75 -25.79 20.63 3.54
C ALA A 75 -25.10 19.29 3.81
N GLN A 76 -25.78 18.36 4.47
CA GLN A 76 -25.26 17.00 4.71
C GLN A 76 -25.14 16.21 3.40
N ALA A 77 -26.10 16.29 2.50
CA ALA A 77 -26.04 15.65 1.20
C ALA A 77 -24.90 16.23 0.32
N GLN A 78 -24.70 17.54 0.36
CA GLN A 78 -23.57 18.20 -0.32
C GLN A 78 -22.21 17.81 0.27
N ALA A 79 -22.09 17.74 1.60
CA ALA A 79 -20.87 17.27 2.27
C ALA A 79 -20.57 15.81 1.95
N GLN A 80 -21.59 14.94 1.90
CA GLN A 80 -21.42 13.54 1.48
C GLN A 80 -21.07 13.42 0.00
N ALA A 81 -21.66 14.24 -0.88
CA ALA A 81 -21.32 14.27 -2.29
C ALA A 81 -19.88 14.76 -2.51
N LEU A 82 -19.44 15.77 -1.74
CA LEU A 82 -18.07 16.28 -1.77
C LEU A 82 -17.07 15.25 -1.23
N ALA A 83 -17.42 14.52 -0.17
CA ALA A 83 -16.60 13.44 0.38
C ALA A 83 -16.49 12.27 -0.60
N ARG A 84 -17.58 11.91 -1.30
CA ARG A 84 -17.56 10.89 -2.37
C ARG A 84 -16.76 11.33 -3.60
N ALA A 85 -16.75 12.63 -3.92
CA ALA A 85 -15.95 13.17 -5.02
C ALA A 85 -14.45 13.32 -4.66
N ALA A 86 -14.13 13.35 -3.36
CA ALA A 86 -12.77 13.44 -2.85
C ALA A 86 -12.11 12.07 -2.64
N ASP A 87 -12.89 10.98 -2.72
CA ASP A 87 -12.41 9.60 -2.64
C ASP A 87 -12.95 8.84 -3.86
N PRO A 88 -12.26 8.89 -5.00
CA PRO A 88 -12.62 8.07 -6.15
C PRO A 88 -12.40 6.61 -5.76
N GLN A 89 -13.43 5.94 -5.22
CA GLN A 89 -13.38 4.51 -4.94
C GLN A 89 -13.12 3.77 -6.26
N ILE A 90 -11.92 3.23 -6.41
CA ILE A 90 -11.63 2.31 -7.50
C ILE A 90 -12.57 1.12 -7.35
N PRO A 91 -13.29 0.71 -8.42
CA PRO A 91 -14.05 -0.52 -8.40
C PRO A 91 -13.12 -1.70 -8.07
N ILE A 92 -13.53 -2.58 -7.16
CA ILE A 92 -12.73 -3.77 -6.80
C ILE A 92 -12.56 -4.75 -7.97
N VAL A 93 -13.47 -4.68 -8.95
CA VAL A 93 -13.40 -5.42 -10.21
C VAL A 93 -13.54 -4.41 -11.36
N LEU A 94 -12.59 -4.44 -12.29
CA LEU A 94 -12.44 -3.42 -13.34
C LEU A 94 -13.19 -3.80 -14.63
N GLU A 95 -14.46 -4.23 -14.54
CA GLU A 95 -15.27 -4.68 -15.69
C GLU A 95 -15.50 -3.56 -16.72
N ASP A 96 -15.61 -2.32 -16.27
CA ASP A 96 -15.90 -1.16 -17.12
C ASP A 96 -14.65 -0.36 -17.49
N VAL A 97 -13.43 -0.87 -17.16
CA VAL A 97 -12.17 -0.20 -17.50
C VAL A 97 -11.68 -0.68 -18.86
N GLU A 98 -11.57 0.23 -19.81
CA GLU A 98 -11.11 -0.07 -21.16
C GLU A 98 -9.72 -0.74 -21.13
N GLY A 99 -9.58 -1.82 -21.89
CA GLY A 99 -8.34 -2.59 -21.99
C GLY A 99 -8.13 -3.63 -20.89
N VAL A 100 -9.01 -3.71 -19.89
CA VAL A 100 -8.93 -4.74 -18.84
C VAL A 100 -9.95 -5.85 -19.12
N THR A 101 -9.47 -7.09 -19.11
CA THR A 101 -10.32 -8.29 -19.11
C THR A 101 -10.41 -8.83 -17.70
N VAL A 102 -11.61 -8.99 -17.17
CA VAL A 102 -11.82 -9.61 -15.84
C VAL A 102 -11.98 -11.12 -16.01
N ASP A 103 -11.02 -11.88 -15.48
CA ASP A 103 -11.05 -13.34 -15.42
C ASP A 103 -10.54 -13.80 -14.06
N LEU A 104 -11.39 -13.63 -13.03
CA LEU A 104 -11.03 -13.91 -11.65
C LEU A 104 -10.74 -15.40 -11.41
N ILE A 105 -9.67 -15.67 -10.67
CA ILE A 105 -9.34 -17.01 -10.18
C ILE A 105 -10.44 -17.46 -9.21
N PRO A 106 -10.96 -18.70 -9.30
CA PRO A 106 -11.87 -19.25 -8.28
C PRO A 106 -11.20 -19.24 -6.88
N LEU A 107 -12.00 -19.04 -5.83
CA LEU A 107 -11.51 -19.08 -4.45
C LEU A 107 -10.84 -20.42 -4.15
N ASN A 108 -9.59 -20.35 -3.65
CA ASN A 108 -8.81 -21.51 -3.22
C ASN A 108 -7.67 -21.05 -2.30
N GLU A 109 -7.10 -21.95 -1.51
CA GLU A 109 -6.07 -21.62 -0.53
C GLU A 109 -4.69 -21.29 -1.12
N TYR A 110 -4.40 -21.66 -2.39
CA TYR A 110 -3.08 -21.55 -3.00
C TYR A 110 -2.87 -20.27 -3.82
N SER A 111 -3.91 -19.77 -4.46
CA SER A 111 -3.76 -18.61 -5.35
C SER A 111 -4.79 -17.49 -5.10
N ARG A 112 -5.97 -17.80 -4.53
CA ARG A 112 -6.97 -16.79 -4.14
C ARG A 112 -7.68 -17.18 -2.85
N PRO A 113 -7.09 -16.88 -1.68
CA PRO A 113 -7.66 -17.30 -0.39
C PRO A 113 -8.90 -16.50 0.04
N GLY A 114 -9.26 -15.44 -0.66
CA GLY A 114 -10.37 -14.55 -0.29
C GLY A 114 -10.10 -13.76 1.01
N VAL A 115 -8.82 -13.53 1.33
CA VAL A 115 -8.43 -12.75 2.51
C VAL A 115 -8.49 -11.27 2.16
N PRO A 116 -9.22 -10.45 2.94
CA PRO A 116 -9.33 -9.01 2.67
C PRO A 116 -7.97 -8.30 2.64
N LEU A 117 -7.83 -7.36 1.72
CA LEU A 117 -6.79 -6.35 1.67
C LEU A 117 -7.35 -5.08 2.33
N GLU A 118 -6.82 -4.71 3.51
CA GLU A 118 -7.39 -3.63 4.32
C GLU A 118 -7.04 -2.24 3.79
N GLU A 119 -5.85 -2.11 3.20
CA GLU A 119 -5.33 -0.87 2.64
C GLU A 119 -4.38 -1.17 1.46
N VAL A 120 -4.16 -0.18 0.61
CA VAL A 120 -3.19 -0.26 -0.50
C VAL A 120 -2.17 0.87 -0.32
N ASN A 121 -0.93 0.49 0.02
CA ASN A 121 0.17 1.41 0.27
C ASN A 121 1.25 1.38 -0.82
N ALA A 122 1.16 0.44 -1.77
CA ALA A 122 2.05 0.42 -2.92
C ALA A 122 1.51 -0.48 -4.05
N ILE A 123 2.07 -0.29 -5.24
CA ILE A 123 1.95 -1.20 -6.38
C ILE A 123 3.30 -1.86 -6.60
N VAL A 124 3.32 -3.20 -6.63
CA VAL A 124 4.54 -3.97 -6.84
C VAL A 124 4.56 -4.54 -8.26
N ILE A 125 5.60 -4.19 -9.01
CA ILE A 125 5.82 -4.68 -10.37
C ILE A 125 6.70 -5.91 -10.33
N HIS A 126 6.25 -6.93 -11.06
CA HIS A 126 6.93 -8.21 -11.24
C HIS A 126 7.11 -8.54 -12.72
N TYR A 127 7.86 -9.60 -13.01
CA TYR A 127 7.87 -10.27 -14.30
C TYR A 127 7.63 -11.76 -14.06
N VAL A 128 6.93 -12.42 -14.95
CA VAL A 128 6.51 -13.82 -14.77
C VAL A 128 7.68 -14.82 -14.71
N GLY A 129 8.90 -14.42 -15.07
CA GLY A 129 10.10 -15.26 -15.02
C GLY A 129 10.08 -16.44 -16.00
N ASN A 130 9.04 -16.56 -16.83
CA ASN A 130 8.86 -17.61 -17.83
C ASN A 130 8.60 -16.93 -19.20
N PRO A 131 9.63 -16.77 -20.04
CA PRO A 131 9.52 -16.03 -21.29
C PRO A 131 8.55 -16.68 -22.29
N ASN A 132 7.98 -15.86 -23.17
CA ASN A 132 7.04 -16.26 -24.22
C ASN A 132 5.71 -16.86 -23.73
N THR A 133 5.34 -16.67 -22.49
CA THR A 133 3.99 -17.01 -22.00
C THR A 133 3.03 -15.85 -22.18
N THR A 134 1.75 -16.17 -22.37
CA THR A 134 0.68 -15.15 -22.49
C THR A 134 0.09 -14.80 -21.11
N ALA A 135 -0.64 -13.68 -21.04
CA ALA A 135 -1.39 -13.32 -19.84
C ALA A 135 -2.35 -14.44 -19.42
N GLN A 136 -3.07 -15.04 -20.37
CA GLN A 136 -4.01 -16.13 -20.09
C GLN A 136 -3.32 -17.38 -19.54
N GLN A 137 -2.16 -17.78 -20.10
CA GLN A 137 -1.43 -18.94 -19.60
C GLN A 137 -0.97 -18.76 -18.15
N ASN A 138 -0.54 -17.57 -17.77
CA ASN A 138 -0.13 -17.26 -16.39
C ASN A 138 -1.33 -17.19 -15.44
N ARG A 139 -2.45 -16.60 -15.87
CA ARG A 139 -3.70 -16.63 -15.10
C ARG A 139 -4.19 -18.08 -14.89
N ASP A 140 -4.16 -18.91 -15.93
CA ASP A 140 -4.58 -20.31 -15.86
C ASP A 140 -3.63 -21.14 -14.99
N TYR A 141 -2.34 -20.83 -15.02
CA TYR A 141 -1.38 -21.42 -14.09
C TYR A 141 -1.77 -21.11 -12.63
N PHE A 142 -2.06 -19.85 -12.29
CA PHE A 142 -2.53 -19.51 -10.94
C PHE A 142 -3.80 -20.28 -10.56
N ALA A 143 -4.76 -20.42 -11.48
CA ALA A 143 -5.99 -21.17 -11.23
C ALA A 143 -5.72 -22.67 -11.01
N SER A 144 -4.75 -23.26 -11.73
CA SER A 144 -4.41 -24.69 -11.63
C SER A 144 -3.81 -25.08 -10.27
N LEU A 145 -3.28 -24.11 -9.52
CA LEU A 145 -2.73 -24.36 -8.18
C LEU A 145 -3.79 -24.83 -7.18
N ALA A 146 -5.07 -24.54 -7.43
CA ALA A 146 -6.18 -25.11 -6.67
C ALA A 146 -6.20 -26.64 -6.69
N GLU A 147 -5.72 -27.27 -7.79
CA GLU A 147 -5.70 -28.71 -7.98
C GLU A 147 -4.34 -29.32 -7.63
N THR A 148 -3.24 -28.62 -7.97
CA THR A 148 -1.88 -29.17 -7.79
C THR A 148 -1.33 -28.95 -6.40
N GLY A 149 -1.64 -27.79 -5.77
CA GLY A 149 -1.12 -27.43 -4.45
C GLY A 149 0.41 -27.31 -4.39
N GLU A 150 1.07 -27.14 -5.54
CA GLU A 150 2.54 -27.16 -5.62
C GLU A 150 3.20 -25.96 -4.93
N GLU A 151 2.54 -24.80 -5.00
CA GLU A 151 3.01 -23.56 -4.37
C GLU A 151 1.85 -22.57 -4.13
N SER A 152 2.13 -21.49 -3.40
CA SER A 152 1.19 -20.40 -3.23
C SER A 152 1.72 -19.17 -3.96
N VAL A 153 1.15 -18.89 -5.14
CA VAL A 153 1.49 -17.73 -5.97
C VAL A 153 0.29 -17.24 -6.74
N SER A 154 0.17 -15.92 -6.87
CA SER A 154 -0.84 -15.24 -7.68
C SER A 154 -0.52 -13.76 -7.79
N SER A 155 -1.24 -13.05 -8.65
CA SER A 155 -1.13 -11.61 -8.84
C SER A 155 -2.52 -11.02 -9.07
N HIS A 156 -2.71 -9.73 -8.76
CA HIS A 156 -3.97 -9.05 -9.06
C HIS A 156 -4.16 -8.90 -10.56
N PHE A 157 -3.07 -8.61 -11.28
CA PHE A 157 -3.09 -8.47 -12.72
C PHE A 157 -1.96 -9.25 -13.38
N VAL A 158 -2.22 -9.70 -14.60
CA VAL A 158 -1.20 -10.18 -15.53
C VAL A 158 -1.31 -9.37 -16.81
N ILE A 159 -0.17 -8.88 -17.31
CA ILE A 159 -0.08 -8.15 -18.56
C ILE A 159 0.70 -9.00 -19.58
N GLY A 160 0.09 -9.25 -20.73
CA GLY A 160 0.67 -10.01 -21.84
C GLY A 160 1.71 -9.21 -22.62
N THR A 161 2.52 -9.91 -23.43
CA THR A 161 3.47 -9.29 -24.38
C THR A 161 2.76 -8.53 -25.51
N ASP A 162 1.48 -8.73 -25.69
CA ASP A 162 0.59 -8.05 -26.64
C ASP A 162 -0.21 -6.89 -26.00
N GLY A 163 0.07 -6.57 -24.73
CA GLY A 163 -0.64 -5.53 -23.99
C GLY A 163 -1.97 -5.99 -23.37
N THR A 164 -2.38 -7.25 -23.54
CA THR A 164 -3.59 -7.79 -22.89
C THR A 164 -3.46 -7.69 -21.37
N VAL A 165 -4.43 -7.07 -20.68
CA VAL A 165 -4.48 -6.98 -19.22
C VAL A 165 -5.57 -7.90 -18.70
N ILE A 166 -5.22 -8.83 -17.79
CA ILE A 166 -6.19 -9.70 -17.12
C ILE A 166 -6.20 -9.39 -15.62
N GLN A 167 -7.36 -9.04 -15.08
CA GLN A 167 -7.56 -8.99 -13.64
C GLN A 167 -7.88 -10.39 -13.13
N CYS A 168 -7.01 -10.91 -12.26
CA CYS A 168 -7.07 -12.27 -11.70
C CYS A 168 -7.65 -12.33 -10.29
N ILE A 169 -7.51 -11.24 -9.52
CA ILE A 169 -7.96 -11.13 -8.13
C ILE A 169 -8.64 -9.76 -7.93
N PRO A 170 -9.76 -9.67 -7.18
CA PRO A 170 -10.37 -8.41 -6.79
C PRO A 170 -9.39 -7.52 -6.02
N LEU A 171 -9.51 -6.20 -6.16
CA LEU A 171 -8.58 -5.24 -5.55
C LEU A 171 -8.70 -5.12 -4.02
N ASP A 172 -9.73 -5.69 -3.42
CA ASP A 172 -9.95 -5.78 -1.97
C ASP A 172 -9.52 -7.13 -1.36
N GLU A 173 -8.91 -8.01 -2.17
CA GLU A 173 -8.37 -9.29 -1.72
C GLU A 173 -6.83 -9.34 -1.84
N LYS A 174 -6.17 -10.11 -0.97
CA LYS A 174 -4.72 -10.33 -1.02
C LYS A 174 -4.34 -11.30 -2.14
N SER A 175 -3.26 -10.97 -2.85
CA SER A 175 -2.55 -11.90 -3.72
C SER A 175 -1.33 -12.52 -3.02
N TYR A 176 -0.75 -13.55 -3.60
CA TYR A 176 0.50 -14.17 -3.13
C TYR A 176 1.66 -13.87 -4.08
N CYS A 177 2.14 -12.63 -4.11
CA CYS A 177 3.17 -12.16 -5.05
C CYS A 177 4.34 -11.44 -4.37
N SER A 178 4.06 -10.65 -3.35
CA SER A 178 4.97 -9.64 -2.79
C SER A 178 5.44 -9.97 -1.37
N ASN A 179 5.45 -11.25 -0.98
CA ASN A 179 5.92 -11.74 0.32
C ASN A 179 5.22 -11.05 1.50
N HIS A 180 5.96 -10.39 2.39
CA HIS A 180 5.40 -9.68 3.55
C HIS A 180 4.56 -8.45 3.16
N ARG A 181 4.71 -7.92 1.92
CA ARG A 181 3.90 -6.84 1.38
C ARG A 181 2.60 -7.32 0.71
N ASN A 182 2.29 -8.63 0.73
CA ASN A 182 0.97 -9.12 0.27
C ASN A 182 -0.20 -8.51 1.04
N ALA A 183 0.05 -7.97 2.23
CA ALA A 183 -0.99 -7.44 3.11
C ALA A 183 -1.45 -6.03 2.72
N ASP A 184 -0.65 -5.30 1.95
CA ASP A 184 -0.85 -3.86 1.70
C ASP A 184 -0.47 -3.42 0.28
N THR A 185 -0.41 -4.34 -0.70
CA THR A 185 -0.02 -3.98 -2.07
C THR A 185 -0.90 -4.62 -3.13
N ILE A 186 -1.05 -3.90 -4.24
CA ILE A 186 -1.51 -4.46 -5.52
C ILE A 186 -0.28 -4.97 -6.28
N SER A 187 -0.35 -6.20 -6.80
CA SER A 187 0.72 -6.83 -7.58
C SER A 187 0.36 -6.94 -9.06
N ILE A 188 1.34 -6.69 -9.93
CA ILE A 188 1.19 -6.79 -11.38
C ILE A 188 2.33 -7.64 -11.93
N GLU A 189 2.00 -8.77 -12.54
CA GLU A 189 2.94 -9.65 -13.25
C GLU A 189 2.95 -9.29 -14.74
N CYS A 190 4.13 -9.00 -15.28
CA CYS A 190 4.31 -8.67 -16.68
C CYS A 190 4.98 -9.83 -17.43
N CYS A 191 4.38 -10.24 -18.54
CA CYS A 191 4.97 -11.17 -19.48
C CYS A 191 6.11 -10.50 -20.25
N HIS A 192 7.07 -11.31 -20.73
CA HIS A 192 8.23 -10.83 -21.46
C HIS A 192 8.64 -11.84 -22.55
N PRO A 193 9.27 -11.36 -23.66
CA PRO A 193 9.53 -12.20 -24.82
C PRO A 193 10.72 -13.14 -24.66
N ASP A 194 11.70 -12.82 -23.80
CA ASP A 194 12.96 -13.52 -23.71
C ASP A 194 13.56 -13.57 -22.30
N ALA A 195 14.71 -14.18 -22.11
CA ALA A 195 15.37 -14.35 -20.83
C ALA A 195 16.00 -13.06 -20.25
N GLU A 196 16.07 -11.97 -20.99
CA GLU A 196 16.50 -10.67 -20.48
C GLU A 196 15.41 -10.06 -19.60
N GLY A 197 14.14 -10.34 -19.92
CA GLY A 197 13.00 -9.91 -19.12
C GLY A 197 12.57 -8.46 -19.38
N ALA A 198 13.03 -7.87 -20.51
CA ALA A 198 12.55 -6.56 -20.94
C ALA A 198 11.10 -6.68 -21.42
N PHE A 199 10.28 -5.69 -21.07
CA PHE A 199 8.88 -5.65 -21.50
C PHE A 199 8.80 -5.15 -22.96
N THR A 200 7.83 -5.68 -23.72
CA THR A 200 7.49 -5.13 -25.03
C THR A 200 6.92 -3.72 -24.88
N GLN A 201 6.84 -2.97 -25.98
CA GLN A 201 6.22 -1.64 -25.92
C GLN A 201 4.74 -1.75 -25.53
N GLU A 202 4.03 -2.74 -26.04
CA GLU A 202 2.63 -3.02 -25.75
C GLU A 202 2.43 -3.35 -24.26
N THR A 203 3.32 -4.16 -23.67
CA THR A 203 3.31 -4.44 -22.20
C THR A 203 3.56 -3.17 -21.41
N ARG A 204 4.53 -2.33 -21.81
CA ARG A 204 4.83 -1.05 -21.15
C ARG A 204 3.65 -0.09 -21.19
N ASP A 205 3.05 0.10 -22.36
CA ASP A 205 1.91 1.02 -22.55
C ASP A 205 0.72 0.61 -21.68
N ALA A 206 0.41 -0.69 -21.66
CA ALA A 206 -0.63 -1.26 -20.80
C ALA A 206 -0.31 -1.10 -19.30
N LEU A 207 0.95 -1.38 -18.89
CA LEU A 207 1.41 -1.22 -17.52
C LEU A 207 1.32 0.24 -17.06
N VAL A 208 1.82 1.19 -17.88
CA VAL A 208 1.76 2.62 -17.60
C VAL A 208 0.32 3.08 -17.39
N SER A 209 -0.58 2.66 -18.28
CA SER A 209 -2.00 3.02 -18.21
C SER A 209 -2.66 2.47 -16.95
N LEU A 210 -2.44 1.17 -16.65
CA LEU A 210 -3.01 0.51 -15.48
C LEU A 210 -2.47 1.10 -14.17
N VAL A 211 -1.14 1.25 -14.05
CA VAL A 211 -0.52 1.77 -12.82
C VAL A 211 -0.93 3.22 -12.58
N ARG A 212 -1.01 4.05 -13.62
CA ARG A 212 -1.49 5.43 -13.50
C ARG A 212 -2.93 5.49 -12.98
N TYR A 213 -3.81 4.64 -13.51
CA TYR A 213 -5.19 4.53 -13.05
C TYR A 213 -5.27 4.13 -11.56
N LEU A 214 -4.55 3.08 -11.17
CA LEU A 214 -4.52 2.57 -9.80
C LEU A 214 -3.87 3.57 -8.84
N ALA A 215 -2.72 4.14 -9.19
CA ALA A 215 -2.01 5.11 -8.37
C ALA A 215 -2.87 6.36 -8.10
N HIS A 216 -3.54 6.89 -9.13
CA HIS A 216 -4.46 8.00 -8.96
C HIS A 216 -5.60 7.67 -8.02
N GLY A 217 -6.22 6.49 -8.16
CA GLY A 217 -7.38 6.11 -7.37
C GLY A 217 -7.04 5.74 -5.91
N TYR A 218 -5.85 5.23 -5.63
CA TYR A 218 -5.38 4.95 -4.27
C TYR A 218 -4.59 6.11 -3.65
N GLY A 219 -4.37 7.22 -4.39
CA GLY A 219 -3.58 8.35 -3.90
C GLY A 219 -2.10 8.03 -3.71
N LEU A 220 -1.57 7.10 -4.51
CA LEU A 220 -0.17 6.68 -4.45
C LEU A 220 0.71 7.63 -5.27
N ASP A 221 1.94 7.81 -4.82
CA ASP A 221 2.92 8.64 -5.49
C ASP A 221 4.06 7.85 -6.14
N TYR A 222 5.08 8.55 -6.61
CA TYR A 222 6.22 7.98 -7.32
C TYR A 222 6.96 6.90 -6.52
N ASP A 223 7.08 7.07 -5.21
CA ASP A 223 7.83 6.16 -4.35
C ASP A 223 7.02 4.93 -3.94
N ASP A 224 5.69 4.95 -4.16
CA ASP A 224 4.78 3.84 -3.87
C ASP A 224 4.70 2.81 -5.03
N VAL A 225 5.28 3.11 -6.20
CA VAL A 225 5.46 2.14 -7.29
C VAL A 225 6.85 1.54 -7.18
N ILE A 226 6.90 0.26 -6.81
CA ILE A 226 8.13 -0.45 -6.43
C ILE A 226 8.26 -1.78 -7.17
N ARG A 227 9.48 -2.34 -7.18
CA ARG A 227 9.77 -3.67 -7.72
C ARG A 227 9.69 -4.72 -6.60
N HIS A 228 9.49 -5.97 -6.94
CA HIS A 228 9.69 -7.07 -5.97
C HIS A 228 11.10 -7.05 -5.37
N TYR A 229 12.09 -6.61 -6.14
CA TYR A 229 13.45 -6.38 -5.67
C TYR A 229 13.51 -5.45 -4.45
N ASP A 230 12.74 -4.37 -4.46
CA ASP A 230 12.72 -3.38 -3.38
C ASP A 230 12.06 -3.94 -2.10
N VAL A 231 11.26 -5.02 -2.23
CA VAL A 231 10.64 -5.72 -1.11
C VAL A 231 11.58 -6.74 -0.46
N THR A 232 12.28 -7.55 -1.28
CA THR A 232 13.00 -8.75 -0.78
C THR A 232 14.45 -8.88 -1.25
N GLY A 233 14.88 -8.07 -2.22
CA GLY A 233 16.18 -8.23 -2.91
C GLY A 233 16.15 -9.31 -4.01
N LYS A 234 15.00 -9.96 -4.30
CA LYS A 234 14.86 -10.86 -5.44
C LYS A 234 15.03 -10.08 -6.74
N ILE A 235 15.79 -10.61 -7.70
CA ILE A 235 15.95 -9.98 -9.02
C ILE A 235 14.64 -10.10 -9.81
N CYS A 236 13.71 -9.18 -9.53
CA CYS A 236 12.37 -9.14 -10.13
C CYS A 236 11.81 -7.72 -10.08
N PRO A 237 11.36 -7.14 -11.22
CA PRO A 237 11.52 -7.66 -12.58
C PRO A 237 12.99 -7.54 -13.04
N LYS A 238 13.52 -8.63 -13.63
CA LYS A 238 14.95 -8.76 -13.87
C LYS A 238 15.55 -7.57 -14.63
N TYR A 239 15.03 -7.26 -15.82
CA TYR A 239 15.54 -6.19 -16.65
C TYR A 239 15.60 -4.84 -15.91
N TYR A 240 14.57 -4.49 -15.18
CA TYR A 240 14.44 -3.23 -14.45
C TYR A 240 15.23 -3.19 -13.13
N VAL A 241 15.77 -4.33 -12.69
CA VAL A 241 16.74 -4.40 -11.59
C VAL A 241 18.16 -4.24 -12.13
N GLU A 242 18.46 -4.83 -13.29
CA GLU A 242 19.76 -4.77 -13.95
C GLU A 242 19.99 -3.44 -14.69
N HIS A 243 18.91 -2.69 -15.03
CA HIS A 243 18.91 -1.41 -15.74
C HIS A 243 18.09 -0.38 -14.96
N GLU A 244 18.74 0.28 -14.00
CA GLU A 244 18.09 1.24 -13.10
C GLU A 244 17.58 2.50 -13.84
N ASP A 245 18.23 2.87 -14.94
CA ASP A 245 17.79 3.93 -15.85
C ASP A 245 16.44 3.57 -16.50
N ALA A 246 16.29 2.35 -17.00
CA ALA A 246 15.03 1.89 -17.59
C ALA A 246 13.90 1.82 -16.54
N TRP A 247 14.22 1.51 -15.27
CA TRP A 247 13.24 1.57 -14.19
C TRP A 247 12.79 3.01 -13.91
N THR A 248 13.75 3.94 -13.87
CA THR A 248 13.47 5.36 -13.69
C THR A 248 12.61 5.91 -14.82
N GLU A 249 12.97 5.62 -16.08
CA GLU A 249 12.18 6.01 -17.25
C GLU A 249 10.73 5.49 -17.19
N LEU A 250 10.53 4.21 -16.82
CA LEU A 250 9.19 3.63 -16.68
C LEU A 250 8.37 4.37 -15.62
N LYS A 251 8.97 4.71 -14.47
CA LYS A 251 8.28 5.46 -13.41
C LYS A 251 8.00 6.91 -13.84
N ASP A 252 8.94 7.55 -14.53
CA ASP A 252 8.75 8.91 -15.05
C ASP A 252 7.62 8.95 -16.07
N GLU A 253 7.50 7.93 -16.92
CA GLU A 253 6.39 7.77 -17.83
C GLU A 253 5.05 7.60 -17.10
N ILE A 254 4.98 6.75 -16.07
CA ILE A 254 3.77 6.57 -15.24
C ILE A 254 3.31 7.90 -14.64
N PHE A 255 4.21 8.66 -14.05
CA PHE A 255 3.90 9.90 -13.34
C PHE A 255 4.04 11.18 -14.20
N GLN A 256 4.27 11.04 -15.51
CA GLN A 256 4.42 12.14 -16.47
C GLN A 256 5.48 13.18 -16.04
N ARG A 257 6.56 12.70 -15.44
CA ARG A 257 7.71 13.54 -15.12
C ARG A 257 8.53 13.75 -16.41
N SER A 258 8.67 14.99 -16.87
CA SER A 258 9.62 15.33 -17.93
C SER A 258 11.03 15.31 -17.34
N GLU A 259 11.98 14.77 -18.09
CA GLU A 259 13.39 14.94 -17.76
C GLU A 259 13.72 16.43 -17.64
N SER A 260 14.23 16.81 -16.46
CA SER A 260 14.62 18.19 -16.14
C SER A 260 16.11 18.44 -16.44
#